data_da773e7e5d49cf95769893f5206126d1
#
_entry.id   da773e7e5d49cf95769893f5206126d1
#
_cell.length_a   1.000
_cell.length_b   1.000
_cell.length_c   1.000
_cell.angle_alpha   90.00
_cell.angle_beta   90.00
_cell.angle_gamma   90.00
#
_symmetry.space_group_name_H-M   'P 1'
#
loop_
_entity.id
_entity.type
_entity.pdbx_description
1 polymer ?
#
loop_
_entity_poly.entity_id
_entity_poly.type
_entity_poly.pdbx_seq_one_letter_code
_entity_poly.pdbx_strand_id
1 'polypeptide(L)'
;MKNIQSLSAKYDVRKLDESDVNEVLELMKKNPLFFQHCPPMATRQSILEDMKALPPRTTYEDKYYVGYFLDGKLVAVMDLILKYPNEDTAFIGFFMMNKDFQGKGIGTEIIEECETFLRGNGYLYIRLGFAKGNPQSEAFWLKNGFRRTGVEDVQERYTVVVMGKDIFIPKVIRDFLGDEPYSRNTTGMSGSEVLIFQKYVLKIQPRTIETDNEDAIVKWLGGSIPVPEILMYHVENGTAYTLMSRLEGKMLCDEEFLTSPQRLIRLAADMLRMLWAVDVNECPLRASRLDERLKAARFNVENHLVDLDNVEPETFGPGGFKNPEELLAWLEQNRPQEDIVLTHGDFCLPNLFVNEGKICGFIDLGKMGPADRWQDIAIVLRSLKSNFSGEYNGGKAYFQFEPYMLLDELGIEMDEEKNRYYKLLDELF
;
A
#
# COMPACT_ATOMS: atom_id res chain seq x y z
N MET A 1 23.43 6.84 0.72
CA MET A 1 23.86 5.77 1.65
C MET A 1 22.84 5.65 2.76
N LYS A 2 22.16 4.51 2.89
CA LYS A 2 21.18 4.30 3.97
C LYS A 2 21.90 4.31 5.31
N ASN A 3 21.35 5.01 6.30
CA ASN A 3 21.96 5.07 7.63
C ASN A 3 21.82 3.70 8.32
N ILE A 4 22.92 2.95 8.45
CA ILE A 4 22.93 1.62 9.02
C ILE A 4 22.53 1.61 10.52
N GLN A 5 22.70 2.71 11.23
CA GLN A 5 22.27 2.85 12.61
C GLN A 5 20.75 2.71 12.76
N SER A 6 19.99 2.99 11.70
CA SER A 6 18.52 2.81 11.70
C SER A 6 18.06 1.35 11.56
N LEU A 7 18.98 0.37 11.47
CA LEU A 7 18.64 -1.06 11.56
C LEU A 7 18.06 -1.45 12.92
N SER A 8 18.32 -0.66 13.96
CA SER A 8 17.73 -0.85 15.28
C SER A 8 17.49 0.50 15.97
N ALA A 9 16.39 0.60 16.69
CA ALA A 9 16.13 1.71 17.59
C ALA A 9 16.72 1.47 19.01
N LYS A 10 16.98 0.23 19.36
CA LYS A 10 17.37 -0.20 20.70
C LYS A 10 18.86 -0.51 20.83
N TYR A 11 19.46 -1.07 19.78
CA TYR A 11 20.87 -1.47 19.77
C TYR A 11 21.68 -0.45 18.98
N ASP A 12 22.89 -0.15 19.46
CA ASP A 12 23.86 0.59 18.65
C ASP A 12 24.38 -0.34 17.54
N VAL A 13 24.14 0.07 16.28
CA VAL A 13 24.49 -0.75 15.11
C VAL A 13 25.56 -0.05 14.30
N ARG A 14 26.68 -0.75 14.08
CA ARG A 14 27.78 -0.24 13.26
C ARG A 14 28.39 -1.31 12.36
N LYS A 15 28.96 -0.88 11.26
CA LYS A 15 29.80 -1.79 10.44
C LYS A 15 31.01 -2.26 11.26
N LEU A 16 31.31 -3.54 11.14
CA LEU A 16 32.48 -4.15 11.73
C LEU A 16 33.65 -4.12 10.73
N ASP A 17 34.83 -3.94 11.26
CA ASP A 17 36.09 -3.91 10.49
C ASP A 17 37.16 -4.85 11.06
N GLU A 18 38.41 -4.75 10.56
CA GLU A 18 39.52 -5.63 10.97
C GLU A 18 39.84 -5.51 12.47
N SER A 19 39.54 -4.38 13.11
CA SER A 19 39.78 -4.18 14.56
C SER A 19 38.80 -4.99 15.41
N ASP A 20 37.62 -5.31 14.89
CA ASP A 20 36.54 -6.04 15.58
C ASP A 20 36.73 -7.58 15.49
N VAL A 21 37.60 -8.08 14.61
CA VAL A 21 37.73 -9.51 14.30
C VAL A 21 37.95 -10.38 15.55
N ASN A 22 38.65 -9.86 16.57
CA ASN A 22 38.88 -10.64 17.80
C ASN A 22 37.60 -10.81 18.60
N GLU A 23 36.77 -9.75 18.71
CA GLU A 23 35.49 -9.79 19.42
C GLU A 23 34.50 -10.71 18.72
N VAL A 24 34.43 -10.62 17.37
CA VAL A 24 33.62 -11.52 16.54
C VAL A 24 34.08 -12.98 16.72
N LEU A 25 35.37 -13.25 16.70
CA LEU A 25 35.91 -14.59 16.90
C LEU A 25 35.56 -15.19 18.26
N GLU A 26 35.61 -14.38 19.32
CA GLU A 26 35.22 -14.82 20.67
C GLU A 26 33.71 -15.10 20.76
N LEU A 27 32.87 -14.30 20.09
CA LEU A 27 31.42 -14.58 19.94
C LEU A 27 31.21 -15.94 19.20
N MET A 28 31.91 -16.16 18.10
CA MET A 28 31.79 -17.39 17.32
C MET A 28 32.27 -18.65 18.10
N LYS A 29 33.38 -18.56 18.84
CA LYS A 29 33.87 -19.64 19.70
C LYS A 29 32.84 -20.07 20.78
N LYS A 30 32.00 -19.15 21.27
CA LYS A 30 30.97 -19.45 22.23
C LYS A 30 29.76 -20.19 21.60
N ASN A 31 29.75 -20.39 20.27
CA ASN A 31 28.67 -21.02 19.51
C ASN A 31 29.14 -22.29 18.76
N PRO A 32 29.71 -23.29 19.44
CA PRO A 32 30.32 -24.47 18.78
C PRO A 32 29.29 -25.31 18.01
N LEU A 33 28.01 -25.31 18.43
CA LEU A 33 26.95 -26.06 17.75
C LEU A 33 26.77 -25.62 16.29
N PHE A 34 26.90 -24.31 16.01
CA PHE A 34 26.83 -23.81 14.63
C PHE A 34 27.88 -24.49 13.74
N PHE A 35 29.12 -24.56 14.22
CA PHE A 35 30.25 -25.12 13.47
C PHE A 35 30.24 -26.65 13.36
N GLN A 36 29.42 -27.35 14.17
CA GLN A 36 29.15 -28.77 13.96
C GLN A 36 28.39 -29.04 12.66
N HIS A 37 27.51 -28.11 12.28
CA HIS A 37 26.68 -28.19 11.07
C HIS A 37 27.28 -27.40 9.90
N CYS A 38 28.13 -26.42 10.16
CA CYS A 38 28.77 -25.54 9.16
C CYS A 38 30.31 -25.50 9.41
N PRO A 39 31.04 -26.64 9.23
CA PRO A 39 32.48 -26.67 9.43
C PRO A 39 33.25 -25.92 8.33
N PRO A 40 34.48 -25.44 8.62
CA PRO A 40 35.23 -25.57 9.86
C PRO A 40 34.91 -24.49 10.90
N MET A 41 35.51 -24.60 12.11
CA MET A 41 35.48 -23.55 13.11
C MET A 41 36.07 -22.25 12.54
N ALA A 42 35.45 -21.10 12.89
CA ALA A 42 35.91 -19.80 12.45
C ALA A 42 37.39 -19.50 12.87
N THR A 43 38.09 -18.83 12.00
CA THR A 43 39.42 -18.27 12.23
C THR A 43 39.39 -16.77 11.96
N ARG A 44 40.44 -16.05 12.42
CA ARG A 44 40.60 -14.63 12.07
C ARG A 44 40.53 -14.40 10.56
N GLN A 45 41.21 -15.30 9.80
CA GLN A 45 41.28 -15.19 8.35
C GLN A 45 39.90 -15.42 7.71
N SER A 46 39.15 -16.45 8.13
CA SER A 46 37.80 -16.69 7.58
C SER A 46 36.82 -15.55 7.86
N ILE A 47 36.90 -14.91 9.04
CA ILE A 47 36.08 -13.74 9.36
C ILE A 47 36.40 -12.56 8.43
N LEU A 48 37.67 -12.30 8.16
CA LEU A 48 38.10 -11.26 7.21
C LEU A 48 37.64 -11.54 5.78
N GLU A 49 37.63 -12.79 5.38
CA GLU A 49 37.11 -13.26 4.08
C GLU A 49 35.61 -13.08 4.00
N ASP A 50 34.83 -13.44 5.04
CA ASP A 50 33.40 -13.25 5.12
C ASP A 50 33.03 -11.77 5.06
N MET A 51 33.76 -10.87 5.74
CA MET A 51 33.56 -9.42 5.67
C MET A 51 33.69 -8.87 4.24
N LYS A 52 34.52 -9.52 3.40
CA LYS A 52 34.82 -9.11 2.02
C LYS A 52 34.06 -9.91 0.96
N ALA A 53 33.47 -11.04 1.32
CA ALA A 53 32.74 -11.89 0.36
C ALA A 53 31.51 -11.19 -0.19
N LEU A 54 31.34 -11.21 -1.51
CA LEU A 54 30.22 -10.65 -2.24
C LEU A 54 29.55 -11.72 -3.09
N PRO A 55 28.23 -11.89 -3.02
CA PRO A 55 27.50 -12.71 -3.98
C PRO A 55 27.55 -12.07 -5.39
N PRO A 56 27.28 -12.86 -6.44
CA PRO A 56 27.24 -12.35 -7.80
C PRO A 56 26.29 -11.15 -7.95
N ARG A 57 26.69 -10.14 -8.73
CA ARG A 57 25.91 -8.92 -9.06
C ARG A 57 25.71 -7.95 -7.89
N THR A 58 26.41 -8.11 -6.78
CA THR A 58 26.39 -7.16 -5.66
C THR A 58 27.71 -6.40 -5.55
N THR A 59 27.66 -5.27 -4.86
CA THR A 59 28.82 -4.40 -4.60
C THR A 59 29.04 -4.22 -3.11
N TYR A 60 30.16 -3.61 -2.70
CA TYR A 60 30.41 -3.29 -1.30
C TYR A 60 29.44 -2.24 -0.73
N GLU A 61 28.72 -1.53 -1.58
CA GLU A 61 27.64 -0.61 -1.18
C GLU A 61 26.37 -1.37 -0.74
N ASP A 62 26.20 -2.60 -1.24
CA ASP A 62 25.06 -3.46 -0.92
C ASP A 62 25.33 -4.35 0.29
N LYS A 63 26.60 -4.41 0.80
CA LYS A 63 27.00 -5.29 1.88
C LYS A 63 27.15 -4.57 3.21
N TYR A 64 26.52 -5.13 4.23
CA TYR A 64 26.53 -4.64 5.61
C TYR A 64 26.88 -5.76 6.59
N TYR A 65 28.20 -5.95 6.84
CA TYR A 65 28.66 -6.81 7.92
C TYR A 65 28.68 -6.00 9.21
N VAL A 66 27.67 -6.21 10.08
CA VAL A 66 27.37 -5.31 11.22
C VAL A 66 27.38 -6.03 12.55
N GLY A 67 27.73 -5.28 13.59
CA GLY A 67 27.55 -5.66 14.99
C GLY A 67 26.40 -4.87 15.62
N TYR A 68 25.64 -5.56 16.44
CA TYR A 68 24.63 -4.98 17.33
C TYR A 68 25.22 -4.91 18.74
N PHE A 69 25.24 -3.73 19.35
CA PHE A 69 25.84 -3.50 20.66
C PHE A 69 24.78 -3.02 21.67
N LEU A 70 24.91 -3.50 22.91
CA LEU A 70 24.13 -3.05 24.06
C LEU A 70 25.12 -2.74 25.19
N ASP A 71 25.11 -1.52 25.70
CA ASP A 71 26.07 -1.06 26.73
C ASP A 71 27.53 -1.37 26.37
N GLY A 72 27.89 -1.17 25.10
CA GLY A 72 29.22 -1.40 24.56
C GLY A 72 29.62 -2.87 24.37
N LYS A 73 28.73 -3.84 24.62
CA LYS A 73 28.98 -5.27 24.43
C LYS A 73 28.37 -5.77 23.13
N LEU A 74 29.10 -6.55 22.36
CA LEU A 74 28.62 -7.18 21.12
C LEU A 74 27.57 -8.24 21.45
N VAL A 75 26.33 -7.98 21.04
CA VAL A 75 25.14 -8.82 21.24
C VAL A 75 24.94 -9.79 20.10
N ALA A 76 25.11 -9.31 18.86
CA ALA A 76 24.92 -10.10 17.65
C ALA A 76 25.79 -9.58 16.50
N VAL A 77 26.06 -10.47 15.55
CA VAL A 77 26.69 -10.15 14.26
C VAL A 77 25.71 -10.54 13.15
N MET A 78 25.57 -9.67 12.15
CA MET A 78 24.77 -9.93 10.96
C MET A 78 25.56 -9.56 9.70
N ASP A 79 25.52 -10.42 8.69
CA ASP A 79 25.90 -10.10 7.32
C ASP A 79 24.63 -9.92 6.50
N LEU A 80 24.29 -8.66 6.21
CA LEU A 80 23.12 -8.27 5.45
C LEU A 80 23.56 -7.79 4.07
N ILE A 81 23.01 -8.40 3.03
CA ILE A 81 23.31 -8.10 1.64
C ILE A 81 22.02 -7.63 0.97
N LEU A 82 22.04 -6.41 0.46
CA LEU A 82 20.92 -5.81 -0.24
C LEU A 82 20.92 -6.21 -1.72
N LYS A 83 19.74 -6.18 -2.36
CA LYS A 83 19.57 -6.46 -3.79
C LYS A 83 20.06 -7.84 -4.24
N TYR A 84 19.94 -8.83 -3.39
CA TYR A 84 20.33 -10.20 -3.71
C TYR A 84 19.23 -11.19 -3.28
N PRO A 85 18.81 -12.11 -4.18
CA PRO A 85 19.29 -12.34 -5.56
C PRO A 85 18.72 -11.37 -6.62
N ASN A 86 17.85 -10.45 -6.24
CA ASN A 86 17.24 -9.43 -7.11
C ASN A 86 17.03 -8.10 -6.36
N GLU A 87 16.62 -7.05 -7.05
CA GLU A 87 16.50 -5.68 -6.53
C GLU A 87 15.56 -5.56 -5.31
N ASP A 88 14.53 -6.40 -5.22
CA ASP A 88 13.49 -6.35 -4.18
C ASP A 88 13.81 -7.21 -2.95
N THR A 89 14.93 -7.92 -2.97
CA THR A 89 15.27 -8.90 -1.94
C THR A 89 16.52 -8.49 -1.18
N ALA A 90 16.47 -8.62 0.15
CA ALA A 90 17.63 -8.60 1.01
C ALA A 90 17.99 -10.03 1.42
N PHE A 91 19.28 -10.32 1.60
CA PHE A 91 19.80 -11.63 1.99
C PHE A 91 20.57 -11.55 3.30
N ILE A 92 20.19 -12.36 4.28
CA ILE A 92 20.96 -12.52 5.51
C ILE A 92 21.96 -13.65 5.27
N GLY A 93 23.20 -13.29 4.94
CA GLY A 93 24.29 -14.24 4.68
C GLY A 93 24.76 -14.92 5.96
N PHE A 94 24.74 -14.19 7.07
CA PHE A 94 25.11 -14.68 8.38
C PHE A 94 24.36 -13.97 9.48
N PHE A 95 23.94 -14.67 10.51
CA PHE A 95 23.40 -14.11 11.75
C PHE A 95 23.78 -14.98 12.94
N MET A 96 24.43 -14.41 13.93
CA MET A 96 24.81 -15.12 15.14
C MET A 96 24.70 -14.24 16.38
N MET A 97 24.00 -14.77 17.38
CA MET A 97 23.87 -14.15 18.69
C MET A 97 25.00 -14.52 19.62
N ASN A 98 25.49 -13.58 20.40
CA ASN A 98 26.35 -13.89 21.53
C ASN A 98 25.62 -14.78 22.53
N LYS A 99 26.26 -15.87 22.94
CA LYS A 99 25.71 -16.92 23.83
C LYS A 99 25.04 -16.34 25.09
N ASP A 100 25.65 -15.29 25.66
CA ASP A 100 25.20 -14.66 26.91
C ASP A 100 23.85 -13.92 26.76
N PHE A 101 23.41 -13.66 25.53
CA PHE A 101 22.19 -12.95 25.17
C PHE A 101 21.13 -13.87 24.52
N GLN A 102 21.42 -15.14 24.29
CA GLN A 102 20.46 -16.11 23.72
C GLN A 102 19.33 -16.44 24.71
N GLY A 103 18.20 -16.92 24.20
CA GLY A 103 17.03 -17.36 24.99
C GLY A 103 16.20 -16.23 25.61
N LYS A 104 16.51 -14.96 25.34
CA LYS A 104 15.84 -13.78 25.91
C LYS A 104 14.95 -13.02 24.92
N GLY A 105 14.70 -13.58 23.73
CA GLY A 105 13.90 -12.92 22.68
C GLY A 105 14.67 -11.90 21.82
N ILE A 106 15.88 -11.52 22.21
CA ILE A 106 16.68 -10.47 21.56
C ILE A 106 16.93 -10.75 20.07
N GLY A 107 17.22 -12.00 19.70
CA GLY A 107 17.43 -12.35 18.29
C GLY A 107 16.19 -12.13 17.43
N THR A 108 15.00 -12.43 17.95
CA THR A 108 13.72 -12.15 17.28
C THR A 108 13.50 -10.65 17.12
N GLU A 109 13.76 -9.88 18.19
CA GLU A 109 13.65 -8.41 18.17
C GLU A 109 14.56 -7.78 17.09
N ILE A 110 15.83 -8.21 16.99
CA ILE A 110 16.77 -7.74 15.96
C ILE A 110 16.24 -8.06 14.55
N ILE A 111 15.69 -9.24 14.34
CA ILE A 111 15.14 -9.63 13.02
C ILE A 111 13.89 -8.78 12.69
N GLU A 112 13.00 -8.52 13.65
CA GLU A 112 11.79 -7.67 13.45
C GLU A 112 12.17 -6.22 13.14
N GLU A 113 13.18 -5.66 13.80
CA GLU A 113 13.69 -4.31 13.49
C GLU A 113 14.36 -4.26 12.10
N CYS A 114 15.13 -5.31 11.75
CA CYS A 114 15.72 -5.46 10.41
C CYS A 114 14.63 -5.52 9.31
N GLU A 115 13.55 -6.28 9.52
CA GLU A 115 12.41 -6.33 8.60
C GLU A 115 11.78 -4.95 8.42
N THR A 116 11.56 -4.23 9.50
CA THR A 116 10.98 -2.88 9.49
C THR A 116 11.87 -1.90 8.74
N PHE A 117 13.19 -1.96 8.96
CA PHE A 117 14.16 -1.19 8.20
C PHE A 117 14.13 -1.52 6.70
N LEU A 118 14.14 -2.80 6.35
CA LEU A 118 14.13 -3.24 4.96
C LEU A 118 12.84 -2.83 4.24
N ARG A 119 11.68 -3.03 4.85
CA ARG A 119 10.38 -2.61 4.32
C ARG A 119 10.35 -1.10 4.08
N GLY A 120 10.77 -0.28 5.05
CA GLY A 120 10.88 1.17 4.92
C GLY A 120 11.90 1.65 3.88
N ASN A 121 12.71 0.72 3.34
CA ASN A 121 13.66 0.97 2.26
C ASN A 121 13.24 0.30 0.93
N GLY A 122 11.99 -0.18 0.83
CA GLY A 122 11.40 -0.70 -0.39
C GLY A 122 11.73 -2.17 -0.71
N TYR A 123 12.32 -2.93 0.25
CA TYR A 123 12.50 -4.36 0.07
C TYR A 123 11.21 -5.10 0.39
N LEU A 124 10.88 -6.08 -0.44
CA LEU A 124 9.66 -6.87 -0.33
C LEU A 124 9.90 -8.25 0.30
N TYR A 125 11.14 -8.74 0.22
CA TYR A 125 11.50 -10.10 0.61
C TYR A 125 12.81 -10.12 1.39
N ILE A 126 12.91 -11.09 2.33
CA ILE A 126 14.17 -11.49 2.93
C ILE A 126 14.43 -12.96 2.59
N ARG A 127 15.65 -13.27 2.20
CA ARG A 127 16.15 -14.64 2.05
C ARG A 127 17.33 -14.87 2.96
N LEU A 128 17.55 -16.14 3.30
CA LEU A 128 18.72 -16.59 4.06
C LEU A 128 19.04 -18.05 3.74
N GLY A 129 20.22 -18.49 4.17
CA GLY A 129 20.61 -19.88 4.14
C GLY A 129 20.97 -20.40 5.53
N PHE A 130 20.60 -21.65 5.85
CA PHE A 130 21.10 -22.33 7.04
C PHE A 130 21.60 -23.72 6.70
N ALA A 131 22.56 -24.24 7.50
CA ALA A 131 23.11 -25.57 7.31
C ALA A 131 22.07 -26.66 7.60
N LYS A 132 21.81 -27.53 6.61
CA LYS A 132 20.85 -28.64 6.71
C LYS A 132 21.19 -29.53 7.92
N GLY A 133 20.16 -29.84 8.70
CA GLY A 133 20.32 -30.65 9.91
C GLY A 133 20.67 -29.84 11.17
N ASN A 134 20.76 -28.52 11.12
CA ASN A 134 20.87 -27.68 12.31
C ASN A 134 19.49 -27.33 12.88
N PRO A 135 18.98 -28.06 13.90
CA PRO A 135 17.63 -27.89 14.39
C PRO A 135 17.43 -26.55 15.13
N GLN A 136 18.47 -26.04 15.76
CA GLN A 136 18.43 -24.75 16.45
C GLN A 136 18.23 -23.60 15.48
N SER A 137 18.98 -23.59 14.39
CA SER A 137 18.88 -22.57 13.34
C SER A 137 17.52 -22.65 12.65
N GLU A 138 17.09 -23.83 12.26
CA GLU A 138 15.79 -24.04 11.63
C GLU A 138 14.62 -23.57 12.50
N ALA A 139 14.60 -23.97 13.78
CA ALA A 139 13.57 -23.58 14.72
C ALA A 139 13.54 -22.06 14.94
N PHE A 140 14.70 -21.40 15.00
CA PHE A 140 14.80 -19.95 15.11
C PHE A 140 14.17 -19.25 13.90
N TRP A 141 14.51 -19.65 12.68
CA TRP A 141 14.00 -19.02 11.47
C TRP A 141 12.51 -19.31 11.25
N LEU A 142 12.05 -20.54 11.50
CA LEU A 142 10.62 -20.88 11.44
C LEU A 142 9.81 -20.03 12.44
N LYS A 143 10.30 -19.88 13.68
CA LYS A 143 9.66 -19.01 14.70
C LYS A 143 9.57 -17.55 14.24
N ASN A 144 10.54 -17.07 13.47
CA ASN A 144 10.55 -15.72 12.91
C ASN A 144 9.77 -15.61 11.58
N GLY A 145 8.97 -16.61 11.20
CA GLY A 145 8.06 -16.57 10.06
C GLY A 145 8.70 -16.87 8.70
N PHE A 146 9.97 -17.30 8.68
CA PHE A 146 10.62 -17.77 7.44
C PHE A 146 10.08 -19.15 7.06
N ARG A 147 10.03 -19.43 5.76
CA ARG A 147 9.58 -20.70 5.19
C ARG A 147 10.66 -21.25 4.26
N ARG A 148 10.77 -22.57 4.14
CA ARG A 148 11.67 -23.21 3.17
C ARG A 148 11.21 -22.86 1.74
N THR A 149 12.14 -22.45 0.89
CA THR A 149 11.84 -22.11 -0.52
C THR A 149 11.85 -23.34 -1.43
N GLY A 150 12.28 -24.49 -0.93
CA GLY A 150 12.53 -25.68 -1.73
C GLY A 150 13.92 -25.71 -2.40
N VAL A 151 14.69 -24.63 -2.29
CA VAL A 151 16.04 -24.54 -2.84
C VAL A 151 17.05 -25.06 -1.81
N GLU A 152 17.92 -25.97 -2.24
CA GLU A 152 19.07 -26.45 -1.48
C GLU A 152 20.34 -26.23 -2.32
N ASP A 153 21.39 -25.75 -1.67
CA ASP A 153 22.70 -25.53 -2.28
C ASP A 153 23.75 -26.47 -1.63
N VAL A 154 24.26 -27.38 -2.43
CA VAL A 154 25.20 -28.42 -1.95
C VAL A 154 26.61 -27.85 -1.98
N GLN A 155 27.16 -27.57 -0.82
CA GLN A 155 28.54 -27.17 -0.63
C GLN A 155 29.46 -28.37 -0.44
N GLU A 156 30.77 -28.15 -0.46
CA GLU A 156 31.75 -29.21 -0.31
C GLU A 156 31.59 -30.03 1.00
N ARG A 157 31.19 -29.37 2.09
CA ARG A 157 31.18 -29.96 3.45
C ARG A 157 29.80 -30.02 4.10
N TYR A 158 28.81 -29.30 3.59
CA TYR A 158 27.44 -29.26 4.11
C TYR A 158 26.48 -28.81 3.02
N THR A 159 25.20 -28.94 3.26
CA THR A 159 24.15 -28.44 2.37
C THR A 159 23.47 -27.25 3.02
N VAL A 160 23.28 -26.18 2.26
CA VAL A 160 22.52 -25.01 2.68
C VAL A 160 21.08 -25.18 2.25
N VAL A 161 20.13 -24.97 3.19
CA VAL A 161 18.71 -24.88 2.91
C VAL A 161 18.34 -23.38 2.84
N VAL A 162 17.76 -22.97 1.72
CA VAL A 162 17.33 -21.58 1.54
C VAL A 162 15.94 -21.38 2.12
N MET A 163 15.80 -20.37 2.97
CA MET A 163 14.51 -19.91 3.49
C MET A 163 14.21 -18.49 2.99
N GLY A 164 12.92 -18.18 2.93
CA GLY A 164 12.44 -16.85 2.54
C GLY A 164 11.28 -16.38 3.40
N LYS A 165 11.08 -15.07 3.42
CA LYS A 165 9.99 -14.40 4.10
C LYS A 165 9.55 -13.18 3.30
N ASP A 166 8.25 -13.03 3.11
CA ASP A 166 7.66 -11.82 2.57
C ASP A 166 7.56 -10.78 3.70
N ILE A 167 8.03 -9.57 3.43
CA ILE A 167 8.09 -8.51 4.46
C ILE A 167 7.30 -7.26 4.09
N PHE A 168 6.67 -7.21 2.93
CA PHE A 168 5.92 -6.03 2.48
C PHE A 168 4.65 -5.77 3.32
N ILE A 169 4.11 -6.76 4.03
CA ILE A 169 3.00 -6.59 4.99
C ILE A 169 3.57 -6.47 6.41
N PRO A 170 3.20 -5.42 7.19
CA PRO A 170 3.59 -5.27 8.58
C PRO A 170 3.20 -6.47 9.45
N LYS A 171 4.03 -6.76 10.46
CA LYS A 171 3.82 -7.92 11.37
C LYS A 171 2.43 -7.93 11.99
N VAL A 172 1.94 -6.78 12.45
CA VAL A 172 0.63 -6.66 13.10
C VAL A 172 -0.53 -7.12 12.20
N ILE A 173 -0.43 -6.85 10.90
CA ILE A 173 -1.42 -7.27 9.89
C ILE A 173 -1.24 -8.75 9.55
N ARG A 174 0.02 -9.21 9.40
CA ARG A 174 0.31 -10.63 9.14
C ARG A 174 -0.16 -11.53 10.29
N ASP A 175 0.03 -11.11 11.54
CA ASP A 175 -0.41 -11.87 12.72
C ASP A 175 -1.94 -12.00 12.75
N PHE A 176 -2.68 -11.01 12.22
CA PHE A 176 -4.14 -11.06 12.08
C PHE A 176 -4.58 -11.98 10.93
N LEU A 177 -3.95 -11.84 9.75
CA LEU A 177 -4.32 -12.59 8.55
C LEU A 177 -3.85 -14.06 8.58
N GLY A 178 -2.79 -14.37 9.33
CA GLY A 178 -2.16 -15.68 9.32
C GLY A 178 -1.54 -16.04 7.96
N ASP A 179 -1.69 -17.30 7.57
CA ASP A 179 -1.21 -17.82 6.27
C ASP A 179 -2.34 -17.82 5.20
N GLU A 180 -3.35 -16.93 5.33
CA GLU A 180 -4.46 -16.85 4.36
C GLU A 180 -3.94 -16.46 2.97
N PRO A 181 -4.29 -17.20 1.90
CA PRO A 181 -3.86 -16.87 0.55
C PRO A 181 -4.59 -15.62 0.04
N TYR A 182 -3.92 -14.87 -0.81
CA TYR A 182 -4.46 -13.67 -1.45
C TYR A 182 -4.18 -13.64 -2.95
N SER A 183 -4.98 -12.86 -3.68
CA SER A 183 -4.70 -12.44 -5.05
C SER A 183 -4.36 -10.95 -5.08
N ARG A 184 -3.50 -10.53 -6.01
CA ARG A 184 -3.21 -9.11 -6.24
C ARG A 184 -4.20 -8.56 -7.27
N ASN A 185 -4.82 -7.43 -6.95
CA ASN A 185 -5.58 -6.67 -7.94
C ASN A 185 -4.63 -5.72 -8.67
N THR A 186 -4.52 -5.87 -9.99
CA THR A 186 -3.68 -5.03 -10.85
C THR A 186 -4.51 -4.04 -11.68
N THR A 187 -5.82 -3.97 -11.44
CA THR A 187 -6.77 -3.16 -12.23
C THR A 187 -6.96 -1.73 -11.72
N GLY A 188 -6.37 -1.36 -10.58
CA GLY A 188 -6.49 0.00 -10.03
C GLY A 188 -5.57 1.00 -10.74
N MET A 189 -6.09 2.18 -11.12
CA MET A 189 -5.31 3.29 -11.71
C MET A 189 -4.53 4.11 -10.68
N SER A 190 -4.79 3.92 -9.38
CA SER A 190 -4.30 4.79 -8.29
C SER A 190 -2.89 4.52 -7.77
N GLY A 191 -2.12 3.62 -8.39
CA GLY A 191 -0.79 3.23 -7.88
C GLY A 191 -0.80 2.51 -6.51
N SER A 192 -1.97 2.19 -5.98
CA SER A 192 -2.16 1.42 -4.75
C SER A 192 -1.95 -0.07 -5.01
N GLU A 193 -1.27 -0.78 -4.12
CA GLU A 193 -1.29 -2.25 -4.14
C GLU A 193 -2.49 -2.74 -3.33
N VAL A 194 -3.35 -3.56 -3.96
CA VAL A 194 -4.54 -4.12 -3.33
C VAL A 194 -4.44 -5.65 -3.29
N LEU A 195 -4.43 -6.21 -2.07
CA LEU A 195 -4.42 -7.64 -1.82
C LEU A 195 -5.82 -8.09 -1.41
N ILE A 196 -6.37 -9.04 -2.16
CA ILE A 196 -7.71 -9.57 -1.93
C ILE A 196 -7.61 -10.96 -1.29
N PHE A 197 -8.05 -11.06 -0.06
CA PHE A 197 -8.23 -12.29 0.71
C PHE A 197 -9.67 -12.80 0.58
N GLN A 198 -9.98 -13.95 1.18
CA GLN A 198 -11.33 -14.50 1.11
C GLN A 198 -12.37 -13.55 1.73
N LYS A 199 -12.07 -13.01 2.93
CA LYS A 199 -12.98 -12.14 3.70
C LYS A 199 -12.49 -10.69 3.83
N TYR A 200 -11.26 -10.39 3.40
CA TYR A 200 -10.60 -9.12 3.67
C TYR A 200 -10.01 -8.54 2.40
N VAL A 201 -9.78 -7.25 2.45
CA VAL A 201 -8.98 -6.51 1.45
C VAL A 201 -7.92 -5.72 2.22
N LEU A 202 -6.66 -5.82 1.80
CA LEU A 202 -5.58 -4.97 2.30
C LEU A 202 -5.15 -4.01 1.20
N LYS A 203 -5.35 -2.72 1.42
CA LYS A 203 -4.92 -1.63 0.56
C LYS A 203 -3.60 -1.08 1.12
N ILE A 204 -2.56 -1.02 0.28
CA ILE A 204 -1.21 -0.56 0.61
C ILE A 204 -0.88 0.61 -0.30
N GLN A 205 -0.61 1.79 0.26
CA GLN A 205 -0.38 2.99 -0.52
C GLN A 205 0.41 4.03 0.29
N PRO A 206 1.04 5.03 -0.36
CA PRO A 206 1.60 6.17 0.37
C PRO A 206 0.54 6.80 1.27
N ARG A 207 0.95 7.18 2.50
CA ARG A 207 0.04 7.91 3.39
C ARG A 207 -0.24 9.30 2.82
N THR A 208 -1.52 9.61 2.70
CA THR A 208 -2.04 10.92 2.27
C THR A 208 -3.15 11.39 3.21
N ILE A 209 -3.65 12.61 3.02
CA ILE A 209 -4.85 13.07 3.71
C ILE A 209 -6.05 12.15 3.39
N GLU A 210 -6.15 11.64 2.17
CA GLU A 210 -7.23 10.75 1.75
C GLU A 210 -7.21 9.41 2.50
N THR A 211 -6.02 8.85 2.77
CA THR A 211 -5.92 7.61 3.56
C THR A 211 -6.37 7.80 5.01
N ASP A 212 -6.03 8.94 5.61
CA ASP A 212 -6.45 9.29 6.97
C ASP A 212 -7.96 9.62 7.01
N ASN A 213 -8.50 10.26 5.95
CA ASN A 213 -9.92 10.55 5.81
C ASN A 213 -10.76 9.27 5.67
N GLU A 214 -10.30 8.26 4.91
CA GLU A 214 -11.03 7.01 4.73
C GLU A 214 -11.29 6.31 6.08
N ASP A 215 -10.27 6.25 6.95
CA ASP A 215 -10.42 5.70 8.31
C ASP A 215 -11.39 6.53 9.16
N ALA A 216 -11.30 7.86 9.09
CA ALA A 216 -12.14 8.76 9.88
C ALA A 216 -13.61 8.74 9.43
N ILE A 217 -13.87 8.74 8.11
CA ILE A 217 -15.24 8.76 7.56
C ILE A 217 -15.97 7.44 7.83
N VAL A 218 -15.31 6.30 7.68
CA VAL A 218 -15.91 4.99 7.97
C VAL A 218 -16.32 4.90 9.44
N LYS A 219 -15.46 5.37 10.36
CA LYS A 219 -15.79 5.43 11.80
C LYS A 219 -16.97 6.35 12.09
N TRP A 220 -17.02 7.53 11.43
CA TRP A 220 -18.12 8.48 11.63
C TRP A 220 -19.44 7.96 11.07
N LEU A 221 -19.43 7.30 9.92
CA LEU A 221 -20.62 6.71 9.31
C LEU A 221 -21.31 5.70 10.24
N GLY A 222 -20.54 4.96 11.05
CA GLY A 222 -21.07 4.09 12.10
C GLY A 222 -22.09 3.05 11.63
N GLY A 223 -22.04 2.66 10.34
CA GLY A 223 -23.00 1.72 9.73
C GLY A 223 -24.28 2.35 9.20
N SER A 224 -24.37 3.68 9.11
CA SER A 224 -25.53 4.40 8.54
C SER A 224 -25.76 4.10 7.05
N ILE A 225 -24.69 3.81 6.32
CA ILE A 225 -24.71 3.31 4.94
C ILE A 225 -23.74 2.10 4.84
N PRO A 226 -23.95 1.20 3.85
CA PRO A 226 -23.07 0.05 3.67
C PRO A 226 -21.71 0.49 3.13
N VAL A 227 -20.67 0.24 3.91
CA VAL A 227 -19.25 0.47 3.57
C VAL A 227 -18.42 -0.67 4.17
N PRO A 228 -17.19 -0.94 3.67
CA PRO A 228 -16.29 -1.87 4.33
C PRO A 228 -16.03 -1.46 5.77
N GLU A 229 -15.99 -2.42 6.69
CA GLU A 229 -15.48 -2.20 8.04
C GLU A 229 -13.96 -2.10 7.99
N ILE A 230 -13.37 -1.03 8.53
CA ILE A 230 -11.91 -0.94 8.69
C ILE A 230 -11.54 -1.68 9.96
N LEU A 231 -10.88 -2.83 9.77
CA LEU A 231 -10.43 -3.71 10.85
C LEU A 231 -9.11 -3.22 11.45
N MET A 232 -8.25 -2.64 10.59
CA MET A 232 -6.97 -2.10 11.00
C MET A 232 -6.52 -1.00 10.04
N TYR A 233 -6.15 0.15 10.59
CA TYR A 233 -5.41 1.20 9.90
C TYR A 233 -4.03 1.33 10.54
N HIS A 234 -2.98 1.03 9.78
CA HIS A 234 -1.61 1.05 10.26
C HIS A 234 -0.75 1.90 9.34
N VAL A 235 0.07 2.76 9.93
CA VAL A 235 1.01 3.61 9.18
C VAL A 235 2.43 3.28 9.61
N GLU A 236 3.26 2.96 8.64
CA GLU A 236 4.68 2.66 8.87
C GLU A 236 5.53 3.23 7.74
N ASN A 237 6.58 3.99 8.09
CA ASN A 237 7.53 4.57 7.13
C ASN A 237 6.87 5.36 5.98
N GLY A 238 5.79 6.11 6.26
CA GLY A 238 5.07 6.90 5.26
C GLY A 238 4.12 6.09 4.36
N THR A 239 3.96 4.78 4.61
CA THR A 239 3.00 3.91 3.93
C THR A 239 1.81 3.64 4.83
N ALA A 240 0.61 3.79 4.31
CA ALA A 240 -0.64 3.42 4.95
C ALA A 240 -1.07 2.01 4.51
N TYR A 241 -1.46 1.21 5.46
CA TYR A 241 -1.96 -0.15 5.32
C TYR A 241 -3.38 -0.18 5.88
N THR A 242 -4.38 -0.27 5.01
CA THR A 242 -5.79 -0.33 5.41
C THR A 242 -6.32 -1.74 5.21
N LEU A 243 -6.51 -2.47 6.30
CA LEU A 243 -7.16 -3.78 6.30
C LEU A 243 -8.64 -3.59 6.55
N MET A 244 -9.45 -4.03 5.60
CA MET A 244 -10.90 -3.85 5.65
C MET A 244 -11.65 -5.14 5.31
N SER A 245 -12.93 -5.22 5.69
CA SER A 245 -13.82 -6.28 5.27
C SER A 245 -14.02 -6.23 3.76
N ARG A 246 -14.10 -7.40 3.12
CA ARG A 246 -14.40 -7.49 1.70
C ARG A 246 -15.90 -7.36 1.47
N LEU A 247 -16.32 -6.42 0.61
CA LEU A 247 -17.70 -6.37 0.14
C LEU A 247 -17.98 -7.54 -0.80
N GLU A 248 -19.11 -8.18 -0.59
CA GLU A 248 -19.63 -9.19 -1.52
C GLU A 248 -20.38 -8.48 -2.65
N GLY A 249 -20.34 -9.07 -3.87
CA GLY A 249 -21.04 -8.53 -5.02
C GLY A 249 -20.10 -8.10 -6.15
N LYS A 250 -20.67 -7.36 -7.09
CA LYS A 250 -20.01 -6.87 -8.30
C LYS A 250 -20.03 -5.35 -8.35
N MET A 251 -19.05 -4.79 -9.01
CA MET A 251 -19.00 -3.36 -9.32
C MET A 251 -20.07 -3.00 -10.34
N LEU A 252 -20.63 -1.80 -10.31
CA LEU A 252 -21.62 -1.36 -11.31
C LEU A 252 -21.06 -1.27 -12.74
N CYS A 253 -19.74 -1.29 -12.92
CA CYS A 253 -19.10 -1.42 -14.24
C CYS A 253 -19.02 -2.86 -14.76
N ASP A 254 -19.51 -3.86 -14.02
CA ASP A 254 -19.55 -5.25 -14.49
C ASP A 254 -20.51 -5.41 -15.68
N GLU A 255 -20.19 -6.30 -16.63
CA GLU A 255 -20.97 -6.56 -17.83
C GLU A 255 -22.47 -6.87 -17.56
N GLU A 256 -22.77 -7.51 -16.42
CA GLU A 256 -24.13 -7.79 -15.99
C GLU A 256 -24.99 -6.52 -15.92
N PHE A 257 -24.42 -5.42 -15.44
CA PHE A 257 -25.14 -4.15 -15.30
C PHE A 257 -25.08 -3.33 -16.59
N LEU A 258 -23.94 -3.32 -17.30
CA LEU A 258 -23.79 -2.59 -18.57
C LEU A 258 -24.73 -3.13 -19.65
N THR A 259 -25.12 -4.40 -19.60
CA THR A 259 -26.15 -4.97 -20.50
C THR A 259 -27.58 -4.65 -20.07
N SER A 260 -27.79 -3.98 -18.92
CA SER A 260 -29.11 -3.63 -18.40
C SER A 260 -29.14 -2.14 -17.97
N PRO A 261 -29.07 -1.19 -18.93
CA PRO A 261 -28.84 0.24 -18.63
C PRO A 261 -29.85 0.84 -17.65
N GLN A 262 -31.14 0.54 -17.79
CA GLN A 262 -32.22 1.08 -16.94
C GLN A 262 -32.05 0.61 -15.48
N ARG A 263 -31.63 -0.66 -15.28
CA ARG A 263 -31.34 -1.20 -13.95
C ARG A 263 -30.10 -0.51 -13.34
N LEU A 264 -29.05 -0.34 -14.14
CA LEU A 264 -27.83 0.32 -13.69
C LEU A 264 -28.08 1.78 -13.27
N ILE A 265 -28.77 2.55 -14.13
CA ILE A 265 -29.12 3.96 -13.87
C ILE A 265 -29.95 4.09 -12.59
N ARG A 266 -30.96 3.22 -12.39
CA ARG A 266 -31.76 3.21 -11.16
C ARG A 266 -30.91 2.91 -9.93
N LEU A 267 -30.04 1.89 -9.98
CA LEU A 267 -29.13 1.57 -8.87
C LEU A 267 -28.19 2.73 -8.54
N ALA A 268 -27.61 3.39 -9.55
CA ALA A 268 -26.76 4.57 -9.33
C ALA A 268 -27.53 5.72 -8.69
N ALA A 269 -28.77 5.97 -9.13
CA ALA A 269 -29.64 6.99 -8.53
C ALA A 269 -30.00 6.66 -7.08
N ASP A 270 -30.32 5.40 -6.78
CA ASP A 270 -30.65 4.97 -5.42
C ASP A 270 -29.43 5.07 -4.48
N MET A 271 -28.21 4.79 -4.97
CA MET A 271 -26.98 4.97 -4.22
C MET A 271 -26.69 6.45 -3.93
N LEU A 272 -26.92 7.36 -4.88
CA LEU A 272 -26.84 8.80 -4.65
C LEU A 272 -27.83 9.26 -3.58
N ARG A 273 -29.10 8.83 -3.68
CA ARG A 273 -30.12 9.16 -2.67
C ARG A 273 -29.76 8.65 -1.28
N MET A 274 -29.13 7.47 -1.21
CA MET A 274 -28.65 6.90 0.05
C MET A 274 -27.60 7.80 0.71
N LEU A 275 -26.62 8.31 -0.06
CA LEU A 275 -25.65 9.27 0.45
C LEU A 275 -26.31 10.57 0.91
N TRP A 276 -27.19 11.14 0.10
CA TRP A 276 -27.86 12.44 0.40
C TRP A 276 -28.79 12.38 1.61
N ALA A 277 -29.24 11.18 2.00
CA ALA A 277 -30.08 11.00 3.19
C ALA A 277 -29.29 11.05 4.51
N VAL A 278 -27.96 11.00 4.45
CA VAL A 278 -27.12 11.08 5.66
C VAL A 278 -27.02 12.52 6.14
N ASP A 279 -27.27 12.75 7.43
CA ASP A 279 -27.08 14.07 8.04
C ASP A 279 -25.58 14.39 8.18
N VAL A 280 -25.14 15.46 7.52
CA VAL A 280 -23.74 15.88 7.48
C VAL A 280 -23.36 16.95 8.51
N ASN A 281 -24.27 17.40 9.35
CA ASN A 281 -24.03 18.53 10.27
C ASN A 281 -22.86 18.28 11.22
N GLU A 282 -22.70 17.05 11.69
CA GLU A 282 -21.64 16.66 12.61
C GLU A 282 -20.48 15.89 11.93
N CYS A 283 -20.42 15.90 10.60
CA CYS A 283 -19.31 15.27 9.89
C CYS A 283 -17.99 15.96 10.25
N PRO A 284 -16.98 15.21 10.75
CA PRO A 284 -15.71 15.80 11.17
C PRO A 284 -14.85 16.26 10.00
N LEU A 285 -15.12 15.73 8.80
CA LEU A 285 -14.31 15.99 7.60
C LEU A 285 -14.79 17.23 6.87
N ARG A 286 -13.83 17.99 6.35
CA ARG A 286 -14.06 19.19 5.55
C ARG A 286 -13.31 19.17 4.22
N ALA A 287 -12.46 18.15 3.96
CA ALA A 287 -11.61 18.08 2.78
C ALA A 287 -12.40 18.10 1.45
N SER A 288 -13.63 17.58 1.45
CA SER A 288 -14.55 17.58 0.32
C SER A 288 -15.19 18.93 0.02
N ARG A 289 -15.19 19.87 0.97
CA ARG A 289 -15.75 21.22 0.79
C ARG A 289 -15.01 21.96 -0.32
N LEU A 290 -15.74 22.73 -1.11
CA LEU A 290 -15.21 23.44 -2.26
C LEU A 290 -13.98 24.30 -1.92
N ASP A 291 -14.00 25.02 -0.79
CA ASP A 291 -12.86 25.82 -0.36
C ASP A 291 -11.60 25.00 -0.13
N GLU A 292 -11.72 23.80 0.49
CA GLU A 292 -10.58 22.93 0.76
C GLU A 292 -10.10 22.24 -0.52
N ARG A 293 -11.02 21.84 -1.41
CA ARG A 293 -10.67 21.30 -2.73
C ARG A 293 -9.92 22.34 -3.59
N LEU A 294 -10.36 23.58 -3.60
CA LEU A 294 -9.64 24.65 -4.34
C LEU A 294 -8.26 24.94 -3.74
N LYS A 295 -8.08 24.84 -2.42
CA LYS A 295 -6.76 24.93 -1.80
C LYS A 295 -5.86 23.76 -2.23
N ALA A 296 -6.39 22.55 -2.24
CA ALA A 296 -5.64 21.36 -2.70
C ALA A 296 -5.31 21.44 -4.19
N ALA A 297 -6.26 21.86 -5.03
CA ALA A 297 -6.03 22.10 -6.46
C ALA A 297 -4.94 23.16 -6.69
N ARG A 298 -4.96 24.27 -5.93
CA ARG A 298 -3.90 25.27 -5.97
C ARG A 298 -2.54 24.69 -5.62
N PHE A 299 -2.48 23.86 -4.55
CA PHE A 299 -1.24 23.19 -4.17
C PHE A 299 -0.72 22.29 -5.30
N ASN A 300 -1.60 21.49 -5.94
CA ASN A 300 -1.22 20.63 -7.05
C ASN A 300 -0.69 21.45 -8.25
N VAL A 301 -1.36 22.53 -8.61
CA VAL A 301 -0.93 23.42 -9.72
C VAL A 301 0.43 24.06 -9.41
N GLU A 302 0.60 24.67 -8.22
CA GLU A 302 1.84 25.34 -7.83
C GLU A 302 3.04 24.39 -7.71
N ASN A 303 2.81 23.11 -7.42
CA ASN A 303 3.85 22.07 -7.29
C ASN A 303 3.96 21.16 -8.52
N HIS A 304 3.27 21.46 -9.63
CA HIS A 304 3.27 20.68 -10.87
C HIS A 304 2.89 19.19 -10.66
N LEU A 305 1.88 18.95 -9.80
CA LEU A 305 1.38 17.61 -9.48
C LEU A 305 0.14 17.22 -10.27
N VAL A 306 -0.40 18.10 -11.13
CA VAL A 306 -1.54 17.81 -12.00
C VAL A 306 -1.14 16.77 -13.04
N ASP A 307 -1.89 15.68 -13.14
CA ASP A 307 -1.67 14.61 -14.12
C ASP A 307 -2.23 15.01 -15.50
N LEU A 308 -1.40 15.63 -16.32
CA LEU A 308 -1.79 16.11 -17.66
C LEU A 308 -2.00 14.98 -18.68
N ASP A 309 -1.56 13.76 -18.41
CA ASP A 309 -1.68 12.63 -19.34
C ASP A 309 -3.08 12.00 -19.27
N ASN A 310 -3.81 12.20 -18.16
CA ASN A 310 -5.13 11.62 -17.90
C ASN A 310 -6.29 12.62 -17.90
N VAL A 311 -6.06 13.86 -18.28
CA VAL A 311 -7.12 14.89 -18.41
C VAL A 311 -8.01 14.67 -19.65
N GLU A 312 -9.27 15.11 -19.57
CA GLU A 312 -10.16 15.12 -20.73
C GLU A 312 -9.57 15.97 -21.87
N PRO A 313 -9.57 15.47 -23.13
CA PRO A 313 -8.90 16.13 -24.25
C PRO A 313 -9.35 17.59 -24.50
N GLU A 314 -10.62 17.91 -24.14
CA GLU A 314 -11.17 19.26 -24.31
C GLU A 314 -10.72 20.23 -23.22
N THR A 315 -10.20 19.77 -22.09
CA THR A 315 -9.84 20.63 -20.96
C THR A 315 -8.70 21.57 -21.30
N PHE A 316 -7.61 21.03 -21.87
CA PHE A 316 -6.44 21.82 -22.31
C PHE A 316 -6.22 21.79 -23.83
N GLY A 317 -7.24 21.36 -24.59
CA GLY A 317 -7.22 21.30 -26.04
C GLY A 317 -7.63 22.62 -26.72
N PRO A 318 -7.81 22.62 -28.06
CA PRO A 318 -8.28 23.78 -28.79
C PRO A 318 -9.67 24.24 -28.30
N GLY A 319 -9.73 25.46 -27.76
CA GLY A 319 -10.95 26.03 -27.15
C GLY A 319 -11.10 25.77 -25.66
N GLY A 320 -10.23 24.98 -25.03
CA GLY A 320 -10.11 24.78 -23.59
C GLY A 320 -9.19 25.81 -22.93
N PHE A 321 -8.70 25.47 -21.73
CA PHE A 321 -7.75 26.30 -20.99
C PHE A 321 -6.32 26.10 -21.52
N LYS A 322 -5.48 27.12 -21.37
CA LYS A 322 -4.07 27.04 -21.83
C LYS A 322 -3.22 26.13 -20.96
N ASN A 323 -3.50 26.11 -19.67
CA ASN A 323 -2.75 25.40 -18.64
C ASN A 323 -3.56 25.26 -17.34
N PRO A 324 -3.09 24.46 -16.37
CA PRO A 324 -3.74 24.31 -15.07
C PRO A 324 -3.92 25.60 -14.28
N GLU A 325 -3.02 26.59 -14.43
CA GLU A 325 -3.10 27.88 -13.74
C GLU A 325 -4.31 28.70 -14.25
N GLU A 326 -4.57 28.72 -15.57
CA GLU A 326 -5.73 29.38 -16.15
C GLU A 326 -7.03 28.70 -15.72
N LEU A 327 -7.05 27.36 -15.71
CA LEU A 327 -8.20 26.59 -15.20
C LEU A 327 -8.49 26.89 -13.72
N LEU A 328 -7.46 26.86 -12.87
CA LEU A 328 -7.61 27.18 -11.44
C LEU A 328 -8.15 28.58 -11.22
N ALA A 329 -7.60 29.57 -11.93
CA ALA A 329 -8.09 30.96 -11.84
C ALA A 329 -9.57 31.07 -12.25
N TRP A 330 -9.98 30.34 -13.29
CA TRP A 330 -11.39 30.30 -13.71
C TRP A 330 -12.27 29.66 -12.64
N LEU A 331 -11.87 28.52 -12.06
CA LEU A 331 -12.61 27.84 -10.99
C LEU A 331 -12.82 28.74 -9.77
N GLU A 332 -11.80 29.50 -9.39
CA GLU A 332 -11.89 30.43 -8.25
C GLU A 332 -12.84 31.61 -8.48
N GLN A 333 -12.95 32.06 -9.73
CA GLN A 333 -13.83 33.18 -10.11
C GLN A 333 -15.29 32.77 -10.35
N ASN A 334 -15.52 31.48 -10.69
CA ASN A 334 -16.84 30.99 -11.12
C ASN A 334 -17.44 29.97 -10.13
N ARG A 335 -17.20 30.15 -8.84
CA ARG A 335 -17.69 29.25 -7.79
C ARG A 335 -19.24 29.16 -7.80
N PRO A 336 -19.79 27.95 -7.89
CA PRO A 336 -21.22 27.76 -7.80
C PRO A 336 -21.75 27.94 -6.38
N GLN A 337 -23.05 28.20 -6.24
CA GLN A 337 -23.72 28.06 -4.95
C GLN A 337 -23.85 26.57 -4.62
N GLU A 338 -23.27 26.15 -3.48
CA GLU A 338 -23.26 24.75 -3.07
C GLU A 338 -24.61 24.30 -2.48
N ASP A 339 -25.05 23.10 -2.85
CA ASP A 339 -26.14 22.34 -2.23
C ASP A 339 -25.53 21.15 -1.48
N ILE A 340 -25.29 21.34 -0.19
CA ILE A 340 -24.42 20.45 0.61
C ILE A 340 -25.17 19.20 1.06
N VAL A 341 -24.61 18.06 0.66
CA VAL A 341 -25.02 16.71 1.06
C VAL A 341 -23.78 15.89 1.43
N LEU A 342 -23.96 14.64 1.86
CA LEU A 342 -22.82 13.70 1.86
C LEU A 342 -22.51 13.31 0.42
N THR A 343 -21.29 13.53 -0.02
CA THR A 343 -20.79 13.08 -1.32
C THR A 343 -19.74 11.98 -1.15
N HIS A 344 -19.63 11.10 -2.14
CA HIS A 344 -18.54 10.13 -2.24
C HIS A 344 -17.19 10.79 -2.57
N GLY A 345 -17.27 11.82 -3.40
CA GLY A 345 -16.10 12.54 -3.90
C GLY A 345 -15.40 11.90 -5.10
N ASP A 346 -15.66 10.61 -5.34
CA ASP A 346 -15.27 9.84 -6.53
C ASP A 346 -16.35 8.79 -6.85
N PHE A 347 -17.58 9.27 -7.18
CA PHE A 347 -18.74 8.42 -7.41
C PHE A 347 -18.72 7.82 -8.83
N CYS A 348 -17.68 7.01 -9.12
CA CYS A 348 -17.54 6.28 -10.37
C CYS A 348 -18.05 4.83 -10.24
N LEU A 349 -18.44 4.18 -11.35
CA LEU A 349 -19.08 2.86 -11.33
C LEU A 349 -18.22 1.75 -10.68
N PRO A 350 -16.87 1.73 -10.78
CA PRO A 350 -16.04 0.76 -10.09
C PRO A 350 -16.11 0.82 -8.56
N ASN A 351 -16.47 1.97 -7.98
CA ASN A 351 -16.53 2.18 -6.53
C ASN A 351 -17.88 1.77 -5.90
N LEU A 352 -18.83 1.30 -6.71
CA LEU A 352 -20.21 1.02 -6.34
C LEU A 352 -20.49 -0.48 -6.43
N PHE A 353 -20.85 -1.12 -5.31
CA PHE A 353 -21.04 -2.56 -5.21
C PHE A 353 -22.50 -2.96 -5.05
N VAL A 354 -22.91 -3.98 -5.84
CA VAL A 354 -24.26 -4.53 -5.82
C VAL A 354 -24.19 -6.06 -5.83
N ASN A 355 -25.01 -6.74 -5.05
CA ASN A 355 -25.18 -8.18 -5.01
C ASN A 355 -26.67 -8.54 -5.15
N GLU A 356 -27.05 -9.39 -6.11
CA GLU A 356 -28.42 -9.83 -6.33
C GLU A 356 -29.45 -8.67 -6.37
N GLY A 357 -29.06 -7.52 -6.93
CA GLY A 357 -29.89 -6.33 -7.05
C GLY A 357 -30.00 -5.49 -5.78
N LYS A 358 -29.28 -5.82 -4.72
CA LYS A 358 -29.19 -5.03 -3.49
C LYS A 358 -27.89 -4.25 -3.45
N ILE A 359 -27.94 -3.00 -3.02
CA ILE A 359 -26.75 -2.17 -2.77
C ILE A 359 -25.95 -2.81 -1.64
N CYS A 360 -24.70 -3.15 -1.91
CA CYS A 360 -23.78 -3.76 -0.95
C CYS A 360 -22.80 -2.76 -0.35
N GLY A 361 -22.53 -1.67 -1.05
CA GLY A 361 -21.74 -0.60 -0.47
C GLY A 361 -20.87 0.18 -1.46
N PHE A 362 -20.08 1.03 -0.85
CA PHE A 362 -19.15 1.95 -1.49
C PHE A 362 -17.73 1.64 -1.04
N ILE A 363 -16.77 1.76 -1.94
CA ILE A 363 -15.33 1.64 -1.63
C ILE A 363 -14.60 2.92 -2.04
N ASP A 364 -13.36 3.06 -1.60
CA ASP A 364 -12.50 4.20 -1.92
C ASP A 364 -13.06 5.54 -1.39
N LEU A 365 -13.23 5.60 -0.08
CA LEU A 365 -13.94 6.67 0.62
C LEU A 365 -13.05 7.85 1.03
N GLY A 366 -11.80 7.88 0.60
CA GLY A 366 -10.82 8.90 1.00
C GLY A 366 -11.21 10.34 0.66
N LYS A 367 -12.02 10.52 -0.38
CA LYS A 367 -12.55 11.82 -0.82
C LYS A 367 -13.98 12.11 -0.28
N MET A 368 -14.59 11.17 0.45
CA MET A 368 -15.96 11.30 0.96
C MET A 368 -16.08 12.42 2.00
N GLY A 369 -17.20 13.14 1.96
CA GLY A 369 -17.54 14.17 2.94
C GLY A 369 -18.61 15.15 2.48
N PRO A 370 -18.92 16.19 3.28
CA PRO A 370 -19.93 17.20 2.93
C PRO A 370 -19.48 18.06 1.76
N ALA A 371 -20.19 17.99 0.63
CA ALA A 371 -19.94 18.83 -0.55
C ALA A 371 -21.22 19.04 -1.37
N ASP A 372 -21.12 19.82 -2.47
CA ASP A 372 -22.22 19.96 -3.41
C ASP A 372 -22.55 18.62 -4.07
N ARG A 373 -23.84 18.27 -4.14
CA ARG A 373 -24.30 17.04 -4.80
C ARG A 373 -23.82 16.88 -6.24
N TRP A 374 -23.58 17.99 -6.94
CA TRP A 374 -23.10 18.00 -8.31
C TRP A 374 -21.67 17.49 -8.46
N GLN A 375 -20.90 17.43 -7.36
CA GLN A 375 -19.59 16.78 -7.38
C GLN A 375 -19.72 15.29 -7.79
N ASP A 376 -20.63 14.55 -7.15
CA ASP A 376 -20.86 13.13 -7.48
C ASP A 376 -21.66 12.97 -8.79
N ILE A 377 -22.64 13.86 -9.05
CA ILE A 377 -23.42 13.81 -10.29
C ILE A 377 -22.50 13.98 -11.50
N ALA A 378 -21.60 14.95 -11.50
CA ALA A 378 -20.68 15.18 -12.62
C ALA A 378 -19.76 13.97 -12.88
N ILE A 379 -19.24 13.34 -11.83
CA ILE A 379 -18.37 12.16 -11.94
C ILE A 379 -19.14 10.94 -12.45
N VAL A 380 -20.34 10.68 -11.93
CA VAL A 380 -21.12 9.51 -12.38
C VAL A 380 -21.62 9.67 -13.80
N LEU A 381 -21.99 10.88 -14.23
CA LEU A 381 -22.37 11.14 -15.64
C LEU A 381 -21.21 10.85 -16.59
N ARG A 382 -19.98 11.24 -16.25
CA ARG A 382 -18.76 10.89 -16.98
C ARG A 382 -18.54 9.39 -16.97
N SER A 383 -18.57 8.76 -15.81
CA SER A 383 -18.33 7.32 -15.63
C SER A 383 -19.36 6.48 -16.40
N LEU A 384 -20.65 6.84 -16.40
CA LEU A 384 -21.68 6.16 -17.18
C LEU A 384 -21.43 6.30 -18.68
N LYS A 385 -21.11 7.51 -19.16
CA LYS A 385 -20.81 7.76 -20.57
C LYS A 385 -19.64 6.89 -21.04
N SER A 386 -18.52 6.92 -20.33
CA SER A 386 -17.28 6.21 -20.73
C SER A 386 -17.41 4.69 -20.62
N ASN A 387 -18.15 4.18 -19.62
CA ASN A 387 -18.39 2.75 -19.51
C ASN A 387 -19.35 2.24 -20.62
N PHE A 388 -20.42 2.97 -20.93
CA PHE A 388 -21.35 2.56 -21.98
C PHE A 388 -20.79 2.75 -23.40
N SER A 389 -19.97 3.77 -23.65
CA SER A 389 -19.33 3.98 -24.96
C SER A 389 -18.24 2.98 -25.27
N GLY A 390 -17.72 2.26 -24.28
CA GLY A 390 -16.63 1.30 -24.44
C GLY A 390 -15.24 1.88 -24.18
N GLU A 391 -15.12 3.15 -23.84
CA GLU A 391 -13.85 3.81 -23.55
C GLU A 391 -13.06 3.09 -22.44
N TYR A 392 -13.75 2.69 -21.36
CA TYR A 392 -13.16 1.96 -20.25
C TYR A 392 -13.25 0.42 -20.35
N ASN A 393 -13.81 -0.10 -21.45
CA ASN A 393 -14.08 -1.54 -21.64
C ASN A 393 -13.35 -2.13 -22.87
N GLY A 394 -12.20 -1.59 -23.22
CA GLY A 394 -11.42 -2.08 -24.36
C GLY A 394 -12.12 -1.93 -25.71
N GLY A 395 -12.97 -0.91 -25.88
CA GLY A 395 -13.72 -0.61 -27.10
C GLY A 395 -15.08 -1.29 -27.23
N LYS A 396 -15.52 -2.04 -26.21
CA LYS A 396 -16.84 -2.71 -26.23
C LYS A 396 -17.92 -1.75 -25.77
N ALA A 397 -18.67 -1.17 -26.71
CA ALA A 397 -19.83 -0.33 -26.41
C ALA A 397 -21.07 -1.17 -26.05
N TYR A 398 -21.86 -0.69 -25.10
CA TYR A 398 -23.07 -1.36 -24.62
C TYR A 398 -24.35 -0.56 -24.89
N PHE A 399 -24.30 0.75 -24.70
CA PHE A 399 -25.48 1.62 -24.75
C PHE A 399 -25.08 3.06 -25.00
N GLN A 400 -25.91 3.82 -25.74
CA GLN A 400 -25.76 5.27 -25.87
C GLN A 400 -26.37 5.93 -24.63
N PHE A 401 -25.55 6.42 -23.73
CA PHE A 401 -25.98 7.10 -22.52
C PHE A 401 -26.18 8.59 -22.77
N GLU A 402 -27.30 9.11 -22.29
CA GLU A 402 -27.61 10.54 -22.29
C GLU A 402 -27.81 11.02 -20.84
N PRO A 403 -27.24 12.17 -20.42
CA PRO A 403 -27.30 12.65 -19.04
C PRO A 403 -28.71 12.74 -18.45
N TYR A 404 -29.72 13.11 -19.24
CA TYR A 404 -31.11 13.23 -18.77
C TYR A 404 -31.65 11.89 -18.21
N MET A 405 -31.15 10.74 -18.64
CA MET A 405 -31.64 9.44 -18.17
C MET A 405 -31.42 9.24 -16.66
N LEU A 406 -30.27 9.68 -16.15
CA LEU A 406 -29.99 9.66 -14.71
C LEU A 406 -30.72 10.79 -13.98
N LEU A 407 -30.72 11.98 -14.58
CA LEU A 407 -31.34 13.16 -13.95
C LEU A 407 -32.85 13.02 -13.82
N ASP A 408 -33.55 12.47 -14.83
CA ASP A 408 -34.96 12.10 -14.77
C ASP A 408 -35.26 11.10 -13.66
N GLU A 409 -34.40 10.04 -13.55
CA GLU A 409 -34.52 9.06 -12.46
C GLU A 409 -34.29 9.70 -11.08
N LEU A 410 -33.43 10.71 -10.96
CA LEU A 410 -33.19 11.48 -9.73
C LEU A 410 -34.27 12.53 -9.46
N GLY A 411 -35.03 12.96 -10.48
CA GLY A 411 -35.96 14.09 -10.42
C GLY A 411 -35.26 15.44 -10.33
N ILE A 412 -34.12 15.59 -11.00
CA ILE A 412 -33.26 16.79 -10.98
C ILE A 412 -33.17 17.36 -12.40
N GLU A 413 -33.26 18.68 -12.55
CA GLU A 413 -32.94 19.34 -13.81
C GLU A 413 -31.42 19.46 -14.02
N MET A 414 -31.00 19.47 -15.30
CA MET A 414 -29.58 19.67 -15.65
C MET A 414 -29.14 21.08 -15.27
N ASP A 415 -28.08 21.17 -14.50
CA ASP A 415 -27.30 22.38 -14.25
C ASP A 415 -25.96 22.27 -14.99
N GLU A 416 -25.93 22.81 -16.21
CA GLU A 416 -24.75 22.73 -17.08
C GLU A 416 -23.53 23.43 -16.48
N GLU A 417 -23.75 24.52 -15.70
CA GLU A 417 -22.68 25.29 -15.09
C GLU A 417 -22.02 24.45 -13.98
N LYS A 418 -22.81 23.86 -13.09
CA LYS A 418 -22.29 22.98 -12.03
C LYS A 418 -21.67 21.70 -12.58
N ASN A 419 -22.30 21.05 -13.56
CA ASN A 419 -21.77 19.86 -14.21
C ASN A 419 -20.38 20.13 -14.82
N ARG A 420 -20.26 21.23 -15.57
CA ARG A 420 -18.98 21.66 -16.13
C ARG A 420 -17.96 22.00 -15.03
N TYR A 421 -18.38 22.75 -14.02
CA TYR A 421 -17.50 23.20 -12.94
C TYR A 421 -16.84 22.04 -12.20
N TYR A 422 -17.64 21.05 -11.78
CA TYR A 422 -17.11 19.92 -11.00
C TYR A 422 -16.30 18.93 -11.83
N LYS A 423 -16.57 18.76 -13.12
CA LYS A 423 -15.69 18.03 -14.04
C LYS A 423 -14.34 18.70 -14.16
N LEU A 424 -14.34 20.02 -14.40
CA LEU A 424 -13.10 20.79 -14.51
C LEU A 424 -12.29 20.84 -13.21
N LEU A 425 -12.97 20.88 -12.05
CA LEU A 425 -12.29 20.81 -10.75
C LEU A 425 -11.58 19.46 -10.54
N ASP A 426 -12.16 18.37 -11.03
CA ASP A 426 -11.60 17.02 -10.92
C ASP A 426 -10.31 16.87 -11.75
N GLU A 427 -10.16 17.61 -12.85
CA GLU A 427 -8.97 17.62 -13.72
C GLU A 427 -7.67 18.16 -13.04
N LEU A 428 -7.78 18.73 -11.84
CA LEU A 428 -6.63 19.26 -11.10
C LEU A 428 -6.10 18.29 -10.01
N PHE A 429 -6.58 17.00 -10.01
CA PHE A 429 -6.23 16.00 -8.98
C PHE A 429 -5.58 14.73 -9.52
#